data_33572b28e9fa9afd65dd4da6961d3538
#
_entry.id   33572b28e9fa9afd65dd4da6961d3538
#
_cell.length_a   1.000
_cell.length_b   1.000
_cell.length_c   1.000
_cell.angle_alpha   90.00
_cell.angle_beta   90.00
_cell.angle_gamma   90.00
#
_symmetry.space_group_name_H-M   'P 1'
#
loop_
_entity.id
_entity.type
_entity.pdbx_description
1 polymer ?
#
loop_
_entity_poly.entity_id
_entity_poly.type
_entity_poly.pdbx_seq_one_letter_code
_entity_poly.pdbx_strand_id
1 'polypeptide(L)'
;MCSIMGYLGTSISMEEFKKHFDETISRGPDMQKIVEIESGGIIGFERLSIMGLTKEGMQPFELNNNLLVCNGEIYCFRPIRERLSETYHFMSTSDCEILLPLYE
;
A
#
# COMPACT_ATOMS: atom_id res chain seq x y z
N MET A 1 2.01 -4.04 13.51
CA MET A 1 2.57 -3.38 12.31
C MET A 1 2.12 -4.14 11.07
N CYS A 2 1.91 -3.44 9.99
CA CYS A 2 1.53 -4.05 8.72
C CYS A 2 2.65 -4.92 8.13
N SER A 3 2.38 -5.59 7.04
CA SER A 3 3.37 -6.35 6.29
C SER A 3 3.27 -6.00 4.80
N ILE A 4 4.40 -5.92 4.15
CA ILE A 4 4.48 -5.70 2.70
C ILE A 4 5.36 -6.76 2.09
N MET A 5 5.04 -7.16 0.85
CA MET A 5 5.86 -8.07 0.08
C MET A 5 5.80 -7.66 -1.39
N GLY A 6 6.94 -7.71 -2.05
CA GLY A 6 7.02 -7.41 -3.47
C GLY A 6 7.85 -8.45 -4.22
N TYR A 7 7.46 -8.71 -5.45
CA TYR A 7 8.17 -9.58 -6.36
C TYR A 7 8.21 -8.95 -7.74
N LEU A 8 9.38 -8.90 -8.34
CA LEU A 8 9.55 -8.42 -9.72
C LEU A 8 9.94 -9.60 -10.60
N GLY A 9 9.13 -9.86 -11.61
CA GLY A 9 9.34 -10.96 -12.54
C GLY A 9 8.06 -11.67 -12.91
N THR A 10 8.16 -12.78 -13.62
CA THR A 10 7.02 -13.53 -14.14
C THR A 10 7.08 -15.01 -13.82
N SER A 11 8.08 -15.46 -13.04
CA SER A 11 8.30 -16.89 -12.76
C SER A 11 7.56 -17.42 -11.54
N ILE A 12 6.91 -16.54 -10.77
CA ILE A 12 6.15 -16.93 -9.58
C ILE A 12 4.67 -16.65 -9.82
N SER A 13 3.81 -17.63 -9.54
CA SER A 13 2.37 -17.46 -9.64
C SER A 13 1.80 -16.66 -8.46
N MET A 14 0.61 -16.12 -8.65
CA MET A 14 -0.15 -15.44 -7.59
C MET A 14 -0.36 -16.38 -6.39
N GLU A 15 -0.66 -17.64 -6.64
CA GLU A 15 -0.84 -18.66 -5.60
C GLU A 15 0.42 -18.88 -4.77
N GLU A 16 1.56 -18.98 -5.43
CA GLU A 16 2.85 -19.17 -4.76
C GLU A 16 3.23 -17.93 -3.94
N PHE A 17 3.02 -16.74 -4.50
CA PHE A 17 3.24 -15.50 -3.78
C PHE A 17 2.39 -15.44 -2.51
N LYS A 18 1.09 -15.73 -2.63
CA LYS A 18 0.16 -15.71 -1.49
C LYS A 18 0.59 -16.69 -0.41
N LYS A 19 1.03 -17.88 -0.80
CA LYS A 19 1.48 -18.92 0.14
C LYS A 19 2.60 -18.40 1.05
N HIS A 20 3.58 -17.71 0.48
CA HIS A 20 4.68 -17.13 1.25
C HIS A 20 4.24 -15.89 2.03
N PHE A 21 3.38 -15.07 1.43
CA PHE A 21 2.90 -13.86 2.07
C PHE A 21 2.03 -14.16 3.30
N ASP A 22 1.28 -15.26 3.27
CA ASP A 22 0.45 -15.69 4.40
C ASP A 22 1.30 -15.99 5.65
N GLU A 23 2.59 -16.25 5.50
CA GLU A 23 3.48 -16.48 6.65
C GLU A 23 3.61 -15.24 7.55
N THR A 24 3.33 -14.05 7.02
CA THR A 24 3.43 -12.80 7.77
C THR A 24 2.07 -12.23 8.17
N ILE A 25 0.99 -13.01 8.03
CA ILE A 25 -0.37 -12.54 8.26
C ILE A 25 -0.60 -12.02 9.69
N SER A 26 0.14 -12.54 10.66
CA SER A 26 0.03 -12.10 12.05
C SER A 26 0.44 -10.63 12.25
N ARG A 27 1.22 -10.06 11.34
CA ARG A 27 1.62 -8.65 11.40
C ARG A 27 0.49 -7.72 10.94
N GLY A 28 -0.35 -8.19 10.03
CA GLY A 28 -1.44 -7.40 9.48
C GLY A 28 -2.67 -8.25 9.25
N PRO A 29 -3.34 -8.70 10.32
CA PRO A 29 -4.43 -9.67 10.22
C PRO A 29 -5.77 -9.08 9.79
N ASP A 30 -5.90 -7.75 9.75
CA ASP A 30 -7.21 -7.13 9.53
C ASP A 30 -7.66 -7.19 8.08
N MET A 31 -6.74 -7.04 7.12
CA MET A 31 -7.03 -7.13 5.70
C MET A 31 -5.78 -7.56 4.95
N GLN A 32 -5.97 -8.29 3.86
CA GLN A 32 -4.88 -8.65 2.94
C GLN A 32 -5.30 -8.29 1.52
N LYS A 33 -4.38 -7.71 0.75
CA LYS A 33 -4.59 -7.44 -0.67
C LYS A 33 -3.33 -7.75 -1.46
N ILE A 34 -3.50 -8.45 -2.57
CA ILE A 34 -2.41 -8.83 -3.48
C ILE A 34 -2.79 -8.33 -4.86
N VAL A 35 -1.87 -7.63 -5.50
CA VAL A 35 -2.10 -7.02 -6.81
C VAL A 35 -0.98 -7.43 -7.77
N GLU A 36 -1.37 -7.85 -8.97
CA GLU A 36 -0.44 -8.11 -10.06
C GLU A 36 -0.02 -6.79 -10.69
N ILE A 37 1.28 -6.65 -10.95
CA ILE A 37 1.84 -5.49 -11.64
C ILE A 37 1.87 -5.78 -13.12
N GLU A 38 1.26 -4.91 -13.93
CA GLU A 38 1.12 -5.09 -15.37
C GLU A 38 2.43 -5.36 -16.09
N SER A 39 3.51 -4.67 -15.69
CA SER A 39 4.83 -4.83 -16.28
C SER A 39 5.58 -6.09 -15.83
N GLY A 40 5.00 -6.87 -14.94
CA GLY A 40 5.57 -8.10 -14.41
C GLY A 40 5.98 -7.98 -12.96
N GLY A 41 5.22 -8.61 -12.10
CA GLY A 41 5.47 -8.63 -10.67
C GLY A 41 4.18 -8.70 -9.86
N ILE A 42 4.34 -8.79 -8.56
CA ILE A 42 3.24 -8.91 -7.61
C ILE A 42 3.58 -8.08 -6.39
N ILE A 43 2.61 -7.36 -5.87
CA ILE A 43 2.78 -6.56 -4.66
C ILE A 43 1.66 -6.90 -3.68
N GLY A 44 1.99 -7.05 -2.41
CA GLY A 44 1.04 -7.43 -1.38
C GLY A 44 1.13 -6.52 -0.16
N PHE A 45 -0.02 -6.33 0.49
CA PHE A 45 -0.15 -5.56 1.71
C PHE A 45 -1.07 -6.29 2.69
N GLU A 46 -0.60 -6.41 3.93
CA GLU A 46 -1.37 -6.94 5.05
C GLU A 46 -1.50 -5.85 6.09
N ARG A 47 -2.74 -5.52 6.43
CA ARG A 47 -3.07 -4.36 7.23
C ARG A 47 -3.30 -4.70 8.70
N LEU A 48 -2.64 -3.94 9.57
CA LEU A 48 -3.04 -3.76 10.95
C LEU A 48 -3.58 -2.32 11.06
N SER A 49 -4.86 -2.18 11.34
CA SER A 49 -5.55 -0.89 11.27
C SER A 49 -5.24 -0.03 12.49
N ILE A 50 -4.24 0.85 12.36
CA ILE A 50 -3.86 1.81 13.39
C ILE A 50 -4.36 3.20 13.02
N MET A 51 -4.19 3.59 11.75
CA MET A 51 -4.60 4.89 11.22
C MET A 51 -5.29 4.67 9.87
N GLY A 52 -6.28 5.51 9.55
CA GLY A 52 -7.05 5.33 8.33
C GLY A 52 -7.88 4.06 8.38
N LEU A 53 -8.74 3.92 9.37
CA LEU A 53 -9.48 2.69 9.69
C LEU A 53 -10.52 2.27 8.66
N THR A 54 -10.74 3.08 7.62
CA THR A 54 -11.71 2.80 6.57
C THR A 54 -11.08 1.95 5.46
N LYS A 55 -11.92 1.42 4.58
CA LYS A 55 -11.47 0.63 3.42
C LYS A 55 -10.55 1.44 2.50
N GLU A 56 -10.78 2.74 2.43
CA GLU A 56 -9.99 3.65 1.59
C GLU A 56 -8.54 3.76 2.05
N GLY A 57 -8.25 3.42 3.30
CA GLY A 57 -6.88 3.35 3.82
C GLY A 57 -6.13 2.08 3.46
N MET A 58 -6.78 1.14 2.76
CA MET A 58 -6.13 -0.12 2.36
C MET A 58 -5.18 0.10 1.20
N GLN A 59 -3.99 -0.46 1.33
CA GLN A 59 -2.97 -0.40 0.29
C GLN A 59 -2.99 -1.69 -0.56
N PRO A 60 -2.44 -1.71 -1.77
CA PRO A 60 -1.69 -0.60 -2.39
C PRO A 60 -2.56 0.59 -2.77
N PHE A 61 -2.00 1.79 -2.64
CA PHE A 61 -2.57 2.99 -3.26
C PHE A 61 -2.12 3.06 -4.71
N GLU A 62 -2.95 3.65 -5.57
CA GLU A 62 -2.67 3.71 -7.01
C GLU A 62 -2.85 5.12 -7.55
N LEU A 63 -1.92 5.55 -8.40
CA LEU A 63 -1.99 6.80 -9.14
C LEU A 63 -1.15 6.68 -10.42
N ASN A 64 -1.79 6.93 -11.58
CA ASN A 64 -1.11 6.90 -12.88
C ASN A 64 -0.31 5.61 -13.12
N ASN A 65 -0.90 4.46 -12.80
CA ASN A 65 -0.31 3.12 -12.90
C ASN A 65 0.86 2.87 -11.94
N ASN A 66 1.14 3.80 -11.03
CA ASN A 66 2.07 3.56 -9.94
C ASN A 66 1.33 2.97 -8.75
N LEU A 67 1.93 1.98 -8.11
CA LEU A 67 1.39 1.34 -6.92
C LEU A 67 2.30 1.64 -5.74
N LEU A 68 1.70 1.96 -4.61
CA LEU A 68 2.43 2.26 -3.39
C LEU A 68 2.01 1.32 -2.27
N VAL A 69 2.98 0.67 -1.65
CA VAL A 69 2.81 0.05 -0.33
C VAL A 69 3.83 0.65 0.62
N CYS A 70 3.42 0.86 1.85
CA CYS A 70 4.27 1.47 2.87
C CYS A 70 3.92 0.90 4.24
N ASN A 71 4.92 0.38 4.92
CA ASN A 71 4.78 -0.04 6.31
C ASN A 71 5.57 0.92 7.20
N GLY A 72 4.89 1.91 7.75
CA GLY A 72 5.54 2.91 8.58
C GLY A 72 4.62 4.06 8.94
N GLU A 73 5.20 5.07 9.58
CA GLU A 73 4.51 6.31 9.94
C GLU A 73 5.27 7.50 9.38
N ILE A 74 4.54 8.49 8.90
CA ILE A 74 5.14 9.74 8.41
C ILE A 74 4.71 10.85 9.35
N TYR A 75 5.66 11.36 10.09
CA TYR A 75 5.40 12.48 11.01
C TYR A 75 5.27 13.78 10.24
N CYS A 76 4.46 14.70 10.74
CA CYS A 76 4.25 16.01 10.14
C CYS A 76 3.72 15.94 8.69
N PHE A 77 2.90 14.94 8.40
CA PHE A 77 2.37 14.76 7.05
C PHE A 77 1.22 15.72 6.71
N ARG A 78 0.52 16.25 7.72
CA ARG A 78 -0.67 17.08 7.49
C ARG A 78 -0.42 18.35 6.69
N PRO A 79 0.63 19.13 6.95
CA PRO A 79 0.93 20.30 6.09
C PRO A 79 1.25 19.91 4.66
N ILE A 80 1.93 18.78 4.47
CA ILE A 80 2.26 18.26 3.14
C ILE A 80 0.98 17.83 2.41
N ARG A 81 0.12 17.11 3.11
CA ARG A 81 -1.18 16.68 2.58
C ARG A 81 -2.03 17.88 2.16
N GLU A 82 -2.09 18.91 3.00
CA GLU A 82 -2.86 20.11 2.73
C GLU A 82 -2.39 20.80 1.45
N ARG A 83 -1.07 20.93 1.27
CA ARG A 83 -0.49 21.52 0.06
C ARG A 83 -0.78 20.69 -1.17
N LEU A 84 -0.64 19.36 -1.07
CA LEU A 84 -0.90 18.46 -2.18
C LEU A 84 -2.38 18.39 -2.55
N SER A 85 -3.28 18.69 -1.62
CA SER A 85 -4.73 18.68 -1.84
C SER A 85 -5.19 19.71 -2.88
N GLU A 86 -4.35 20.66 -3.24
CA GLU A 86 -4.64 21.63 -4.30
C GLU A 86 -4.69 20.93 -5.68
N THR A 87 -3.94 19.85 -5.87
CA THR A 87 -3.83 19.17 -7.16
C THR A 87 -4.14 17.68 -7.10
N TYR A 88 -4.24 17.10 -5.92
CA TYR A 88 -4.50 15.67 -5.75
C TYR A 88 -5.67 15.46 -4.78
N HIS A 89 -6.61 14.61 -5.17
CA HIS A 89 -7.74 14.23 -4.32
C HIS A 89 -7.38 12.98 -3.50
N PHE A 90 -7.18 13.16 -2.20
CA PHE A 90 -6.86 12.05 -1.30
C PHE A 90 -8.07 11.13 -1.11
N MET A 91 -7.82 9.83 -1.22
CA MET A 91 -8.85 8.80 -1.09
C MET A 91 -8.98 8.29 0.35
N SER A 92 -7.97 8.52 1.19
CA SER A 92 -7.92 8.01 2.55
C SER A 92 -7.47 9.08 3.53
N THR A 93 -7.43 8.71 4.81
CA THR A 93 -6.85 9.53 5.86
C THR A 93 -5.44 9.06 6.24
N SER A 94 -4.89 8.08 5.53
CA SER A 94 -3.56 7.54 5.79
C SER A 94 -2.47 8.57 5.51
N ASP A 95 -1.50 8.62 6.40
CA ASP A 95 -0.30 9.44 6.22
C ASP A 95 0.53 8.98 5.01
N CYS A 96 0.57 7.69 4.76
CA CYS A 96 1.38 7.11 3.69
C CYS A 96 0.91 7.51 2.29
N GLU A 97 -0.34 7.85 2.12
CA GLU A 97 -0.87 8.20 0.79
C GLU A 97 -0.15 9.41 0.18
N ILE A 98 0.42 10.30 0.99
CA ILE A 98 1.15 11.47 0.48
C ILE A 98 2.34 11.10 -0.40
N LEU A 99 2.91 9.90 -0.19
CA LEU A 99 4.08 9.46 -0.96
C LEU A 99 3.78 9.33 -2.44
N LEU A 100 2.56 8.99 -2.79
CA LEU A 100 2.17 8.75 -4.17
C LEU A 100 2.13 10.06 -4.99
N PRO A 101 1.40 11.10 -4.59
CA PRO A 101 1.47 12.38 -5.31
C PRO A 101 2.84 13.08 -5.18
N LEU A 102 3.60 12.84 -4.11
CA LEU A 102 4.96 13.36 -4.02
C LEU A 102 5.90 12.74 -5.05
N TYR A 103 5.72 11.46 -5.34
CA TYR A 103 6.51 10.77 -6.35
C TYR A 103 6.22 11.31 -7.76
N GLU A 104 4.97 11.65 -8.03
CA GLU A 104 4.55 12.22 -9.31
C GLU A 104 5.02 13.66 -9.43
#